data_09d5f7d3a9a221847dba754db6181ecf
#
_entry.id   09d5f7d3a9a221847dba754db6181ecf
#
_cell.length_a   1.000
_cell.length_b   1.000
_cell.length_c   1.000
_cell.angle_alpha   90.00
_cell.angle_beta   90.00
_cell.angle_gamma   90.00
#
_symmetry.space_group_name_H-M   'P 1'
#
loop_
_entity.id
_entity.type
_entity.pdbx_description
1 polymer ?
#
loop_
_entity_poly.entity_id
_entity_poly.type
_entity_poly.pdbx_seq_one_letter_code
_entity_poly.pdbx_strand_id
1 'polypeptide(L)'
;MHRRSTLFLEPSRRAGFILGFCLCPVLGTWAQTNAAPGQAPSNAPAPMHHHAQPEAGDCAGTDLKCATAVTPAFDAHNNLWVAWVAGGAVSVARSTDLGRTFTDATIIGRYGELIDVGADAKPQLAIDAQGRAVVAYGVFKDKAYDAQVWIARSASIWAKEGPGFGAPRSLSSDPASQRFPVLAFTSNGRLFAAWLDKRTVALARKQGRAQAGAALAYAWSDDAGATFSGETIAQDDTCECCRLALAFDARRQPVMVFRAIYDEHERDPAVIVLSSDGKPALQRRVAEDHWVIDGCPHHGPSVAVTADGALHAAWFTQGNARQGLFYARSENHGQNFSDPIPIGIAARQPGRPSLLASGNNLWLAWKEFDGTHIYIKERHSSDAGRHWTNERIVAETDHAADHPVLIAHDGAVFLSWTTRDQGYRLIQLEAT
;
A
#
# COMPACT_ATOMS: atom_id res chain seq x y z
N MET A 1 -43.43 30.10 -43.79
CA MET A 1 -43.06 31.43 -44.33
C MET A 1 -41.57 31.59 -44.17
N HIS A 2 -40.87 31.41 -45.23
CA HIS A 2 -39.95 32.32 -45.94
C HIS A 2 -38.69 32.67 -45.15
N ARG A 3 -37.44 32.59 -45.63
CA ARG A 3 -36.71 32.26 -46.89
C ARG A 3 -35.24 32.15 -46.48
N ARG A 4 -34.48 31.15 -46.85
CA ARG A 4 -33.50 31.00 -47.97
C ARG A 4 -32.67 32.24 -48.33
N SER A 5 -31.32 32.04 -48.33
CA SER A 5 -30.39 32.26 -49.43
C SER A 5 -28.96 32.05 -48.93
N THR A 6 -28.23 31.13 -49.32
CA THR A 6 -27.27 30.73 -50.38
C THR A 6 -26.52 31.85 -51.10
N LEU A 7 -25.20 31.68 -51.23
CA LEU A 7 -24.34 31.72 -52.42
C LEU A 7 -22.88 32.02 -52.00
N PHE A 8 -21.90 31.13 -52.30
CA PHE A 8 -21.04 30.96 -53.50
C PHE A 8 -20.03 32.09 -53.64
N LEU A 9 -18.73 31.90 -53.80
CA LEU A 9 -17.89 31.33 -54.84
C LEU A 9 -16.39 31.46 -54.55
N GLU A 10 -15.62 30.46 -54.95
CA GLU A 10 -14.17 30.41 -55.22
C GLU A 10 -13.78 31.20 -56.49
N PRO A 11 -12.58 31.03 -57.11
CA PRO A 11 -11.15 31.03 -56.72
C PRO A 11 -10.28 31.87 -57.73
N SER A 12 -8.96 32.01 -57.54
CA SER A 12 -7.94 32.15 -58.60
C SER A 12 -6.53 32.29 -58.05
N ARG A 13 -5.61 31.49 -58.37
CA ARG A 13 -4.74 31.15 -59.50
C ARG A 13 -3.61 32.14 -59.78
N ARG A 14 -2.38 31.57 -59.76
CA ARG A 14 -1.17 31.71 -60.59
C ARG A 14 -0.29 32.95 -60.39
N ALA A 15 1.04 32.85 -60.35
CA ALA A 15 2.15 32.43 -61.18
C ALA A 15 3.44 32.72 -60.41
N GLY A 16 4.51 32.03 -60.38
CA GLY A 16 5.40 31.45 -61.37
C GLY A 16 6.47 32.41 -61.86
N PHE A 17 7.75 32.29 -61.36
CA PHE A 17 8.92 32.64 -62.18
C PHE A 17 10.19 31.89 -61.71
N ILE A 18 10.90 31.43 -62.72
CA ILE A 18 12.12 30.60 -62.76
C ILE A 18 13.33 31.48 -63.11
N LEU A 19 14.56 30.97 -62.88
CA LEU A 19 15.91 31.30 -63.35
C LEU A 19 16.75 32.11 -62.35
N GLY A 20 18.01 31.73 -62.10
CA GLY A 20 19.05 31.27 -62.92
C GLY A 20 20.33 30.86 -62.13
N PHE A 21 21.07 30.02 -62.75
CA PHE A 21 22.41 29.45 -62.44
C PHE A 21 23.52 30.50 -62.22
N CYS A 22 24.42 30.23 -61.27
CA CYS A 22 25.88 30.43 -61.50
C CYS A 22 26.73 29.53 -60.61
N LEU A 23 27.48 28.66 -61.28
CA LEU A 23 28.58 27.85 -60.69
C LEU A 23 29.85 28.71 -60.58
N CYS A 24 30.58 28.55 -59.45
CA CYS A 24 32.03 28.53 -59.46
C CYS A 24 32.61 27.89 -58.17
N PRO A 25 33.65 27.05 -58.29
CA PRO A 25 34.15 26.29 -57.16
C PRO A 25 35.33 27.00 -56.46
N VAL A 26 35.35 26.94 -55.14
CA VAL A 26 36.57 27.19 -54.37
C VAL A 26 36.83 26.01 -53.43
N LEU A 27 37.92 25.33 -53.74
CA LEU A 27 38.53 24.30 -52.89
C LEU A 27 39.05 24.94 -51.60
N GLY A 28 38.45 24.55 -50.47
CA GLY A 28 38.99 24.83 -49.16
C GLY A 28 38.90 23.57 -48.29
N THR A 29 40.04 22.95 -48.07
CA THR A 29 40.17 21.82 -47.13
C THR A 29 39.93 22.26 -45.72
N TRP A 30 38.87 21.76 -45.11
CA TRP A 30 38.63 21.85 -43.67
C TRP A 30 38.57 20.43 -43.10
N ALA A 31 39.42 20.20 -42.10
CA ALA A 31 39.44 18.96 -41.33
C ALA A 31 38.06 18.73 -40.67
N GLN A 32 37.47 17.58 -40.99
CA GLN A 32 36.27 17.10 -40.29
C GLN A 32 36.68 16.59 -38.93
N THR A 33 36.35 17.33 -37.86
CA THR A 33 36.24 16.76 -36.54
C THR A 33 34.89 16.07 -36.44
N ASN A 34 34.90 14.74 -36.39
CA ASN A 34 33.70 13.94 -36.09
C ASN A 34 33.26 14.22 -34.65
N ALA A 35 32.32 15.14 -34.47
CA ALA A 35 31.53 15.19 -33.27
C ALA A 35 30.41 14.15 -33.40
N ALA A 36 30.42 13.17 -32.53
CA ALA A 36 29.34 12.19 -32.42
C ALA A 36 28.02 12.92 -32.08
N PRO A 37 26.87 12.53 -32.66
CA PRO A 37 25.60 13.11 -32.31
C PRO A 37 25.33 12.83 -30.83
N GLY A 38 25.10 13.91 -30.05
CA GLY A 38 24.69 13.82 -28.66
C GLY A 38 23.46 12.95 -28.55
N GLN A 39 23.58 11.90 -27.76
CA GLN A 39 22.42 11.12 -27.35
C GLN A 39 21.51 12.04 -26.54
N ALA A 40 20.28 12.21 -27.03
CA ALA A 40 19.19 12.76 -26.24
C ALA A 40 19.06 11.92 -24.95
N PRO A 41 18.77 12.52 -23.79
CA PRO A 41 18.53 11.76 -22.59
C PRO A 41 17.37 10.80 -22.85
N SER A 42 17.62 9.50 -22.77
CA SER A 42 16.58 8.49 -22.83
C SER A 42 15.74 8.62 -21.57
N ASN A 43 14.52 9.11 -21.70
CA ASN A 43 13.46 9.01 -20.70
C ASN A 43 12.93 7.56 -20.62
N ALA A 44 13.80 6.57 -20.63
CA ALA A 44 13.41 5.23 -20.27
C ALA A 44 13.16 5.23 -18.75
N PRO A 45 11.98 4.81 -18.28
CA PRO A 45 11.77 4.61 -16.85
C PRO A 45 12.84 3.66 -16.34
N ALA A 46 13.44 4.02 -15.19
CA ALA A 46 14.41 3.15 -14.54
C ALA A 46 13.78 1.75 -14.39
N PRO A 47 14.53 0.67 -14.65
CA PRO A 47 14.00 -0.68 -14.53
C PRO A 47 13.42 -0.82 -13.11
N MET A 48 12.14 -1.15 -13.02
CA MET A 48 11.51 -1.45 -11.76
C MET A 48 12.29 -2.62 -11.17
N HIS A 49 12.97 -2.37 -10.05
CA HIS A 49 13.59 -3.42 -9.29
C HIS A 49 12.46 -4.36 -8.86
N HIS A 50 12.28 -5.47 -9.58
CA HIS A 50 11.66 -6.63 -9.00
C HIS A 50 12.40 -6.85 -7.69
N HIS A 51 11.70 -6.79 -6.56
CA HIS A 51 12.29 -7.15 -5.29
C HIS A 51 12.94 -8.52 -5.51
N ALA A 52 14.27 -8.54 -5.55
CA ALA A 52 14.99 -9.78 -5.45
C ALA A 52 14.42 -10.47 -4.22
N GLN A 53 13.88 -11.67 -4.40
CA GLN A 53 13.59 -12.52 -3.25
C GLN A 53 14.87 -12.52 -2.44
N PRO A 54 14.82 -12.39 -1.10
CA PRO A 54 16.01 -12.41 -0.28
C PRO A 54 16.84 -13.61 -0.73
N GLU A 55 18.08 -13.38 -1.12
CA GLU A 55 18.97 -14.49 -1.41
C GLU A 55 18.90 -15.43 -0.22
N ALA A 56 18.64 -16.69 -0.46
CA ALA A 56 18.54 -17.74 0.54
C ALA A 56 19.93 -17.94 1.17
N GLY A 57 20.31 -17.05 2.07
CA GLY A 57 21.51 -17.10 2.89
C GLY A 57 21.09 -17.28 4.33
N ASP A 58 21.41 -18.42 4.88
CA ASP A 58 21.53 -18.73 6.31
C ASP A 58 20.30 -18.76 7.21
N CYS A 59 19.08 -18.44 6.75
CA CYS A 59 17.88 -18.53 7.59
C CYS A 59 16.76 -19.32 6.90
N ALA A 60 16.87 -20.64 6.85
CA ALA A 60 15.88 -21.53 6.23
C ALA A 60 14.73 -21.94 7.17
N GLY A 61 14.73 -21.48 8.41
CA GLY A 61 13.76 -21.85 9.43
C GLY A 61 12.46 -21.05 9.36
N THR A 62 11.45 -21.51 10.10
CA THR A 62 10.16 -20.82 10.27
C THR A 62 10.14 -19.88 11.47
N ASP A 63 11.26 -19.72 12.15
CA ASP A 63 11.41 -18.90 13.35
C ASP A 63 11.25 -17.40 13.05
N LEU A 64 10.83 -16.63 14.06
CA LEU A 64 10.66 -15.18 13.93
C LEU A 64 11.95 -14.46 13.54
N LYS A 65 13.13 -14.96 13.92
CA LYS A 65 14.43 -14.41 13.49
C LYS A 65 14.65 -14.46 11.97
N CYS A 66 13.96 -15.40 11.28
CA CYS A 66 14.00 -15.55 9.82
C CYS A 66 12.86 -14.83 9.12
N ALA A 67 12.06 -14.06 9.84
CA ALA A 67 10.89 -13.39 9.30
C ALA A 67 11.26 -12.36 8.22
N THR A 68 10.54 -12.38 7.11
CA THR A 68 10.66 -11.42 6.01
C THR A 68 9.57 -10.35 6.05
N ALA A 69 8.46 -10.63 6.74
CA ALA A 69 7.34 -9.71 6.92
C ALA A 69 6.66 -10.01 8.26
N VAL A 70 6.49 -9.01 9.10
CA VAL A 70 5.90 -9.14 10.44
C VAL A 70 4.77 -8.13 10.62
N THR A 71 3.67 -8.56 11.23
CA THR A 71 2.55 -7.69 11.63
C THR A 71 2.26 -7.87 13.11
N PRO A 72 2.37 -6.79 13.93
CA PRO A 72 2.10 -6.82 15.36
C PRO A 72 0.62 -6.57 15.66
N ALA A 73 0.16 -7.06 16.80
CA ALA A 73 -1.09 -6.68 17.43
C ALA A 73 -0.97 -6.82 18.95
N PHE A 74 -1.60 -5.93 19.72
CA PHE A 74 -1.78 -6.11 21.16
C PHE A 74 -3.12 -6.73 21.46
N ASP A 75 -3.17 -7.63 22.44
CA ASP A 75 -4.42 -8.16 22.98
C ASP A 75 -4.89 -7.34 24.20
N ALA A 76 -6.10 -7.61 24.70
CA ALA A 76 -6.67 -6.91 25.84
C ALA A 76 -5.97 -7.23 27.20
N HIS A 77 -5.06 -8.19 27.23
CA HIS A 77 -4.22 -8.52 28.37
C HIS A 77 -2.81 -7.94 28.26
N ASN A 78 -2.62 -6.97 27.36
CA ASN A 78 -1.35 -6.28 27.18
C ASN A 78 -0.23 -7.18 26.63
N ASN A 79 -0.55 -8.31 26.01
CA ASN A 79 0.45 -9.12 25.35
C ASN A 79 0.62 -8.66 23.90
N LEU A 80 1.87 -8.61 23.46
CA LEU A 80 2.21 -8.42 22.06
C LEU A 80 2.06 -9.77 21.33
N TRP A 81 1.30 -9.77 20.25
CA TRP A 81 1.24 -10.86 19.29
C TRP A 81 1.88 -10.41 17.99
N VAL A 82 2.56 -11.32 17.33
CA VAL A 82 3.12 -11.11 16.00
C VAL A 82 2.68 -12.24 15.07
N ALA A 83 2.29 -11.88 13.84
CA ALA A 83 2.15 -12.80 12.74
C ALA A 83 3.28 -12.55 11.74
N TRP A 84 3.90 -13.61 11.22
CA TRP A 84 5.02 -13.46 10.28
C TRP A 84 5.06 -14.56 9.23
N VAL A 85 5.86 -14.29 8.19
CA VAL A 85 6.22 -15.28 7.16
C VAL A 85 7.72 -15.56 7.27
N ALA A 86 8.07 -16.84 7.39
CA ALA A 86 9.43 -17.35 7.32
C ALA A 86 9.42 -18.79 6.80
N GLY A 87 10.42 -19.19 6.02
CA GLY A 87 10.56 -20.57 5.50
C GLY A 87 9.31 -21.10 4.81
N GLY A 88 8.56 -20.24 4.11
CA GLY A 88 7.31 -20.61 3.41
C GLY A 88 6.15 -20.97 4.33
N ALA A 89 6.21 -20.57 5.61
CA ALA A 89 5.14 -20.75 6.59
C ALA A 89 4.63 -19.41 7.10
N VAL A 90 3.34 -19.36 7.44
CA VAL A 90 2.72 -18.29 8.24
C VAL A 90 2.63 -18.77 9.67
N SER A 91 3.14 -17.99 10.60
CA SER A 91 3.22 -18.33 12.02
C SER A 91 2.77 -17.16 12.89
N VAL A 92 2.38 -17.47 14.14
CA VAL A 92 2.08 -16.49 15.18
C VAL A 92 2.78 -16.86 16.49
N ALA A 93 3.16 -15.87 17.28
CA ALA A 93 3.65 -16.06 18.64
C ALA A 93 3.26 -14.88 19.53
N ARG A 94 3.35 -15.08 20.83
CA ARG A 94 3.01 -14.10 21.87
C ARG A 94 4.26 -13.73 22.67
N SER A 95 4.34 -12.46 23.03
CA SER A 95 5.29 -11.91 24.00
C SER A 95 4.55 -11.24 25.14
N THR A 96 5.00 -11.44 26.38
CA THR A 96 4.49 -10.77 27.58
C THR A 96 5.44 -9.69 28.10
N ASP A 97 6.54 -9.45 27.38
CA ASP A 97 7.63 -8.54 27.77
C ASP A 97 8.01 -7.54 26.63
N LEU A 98 6.99 -7.12 25.86
CA LEU A 98 7.13 -6.15 24.75
C LEU A 98 8.13 -6.61 23.68
N GLY A 99 8.09 -7.88 23.32
CA GLY A 99 8.87 -8.43 22.21
C GLY A 99 10.32 -8.82 22.56
N ARG A 100 10.70 -8.84 23.84
CA ARG A 100 12.03 -9.31 24.25
C ARG A 100 12.14 -10.83 24.15
N THR A 101 11.07 -11.52 24.53
CA THR A 101 10.94 -12.98 24.38
C THR A 101 9.58 -13.33 23.78
N PHE A 102 9.52 -14.48 23.10
CA PHE A 102 8.30 -14.99 22.51
C PHE A 102 8.06 -16.45 22.92
N THR A 103 6.79 -16.83 22.97
CA THR A 103 6.38 -18.24 23.08
C THR A 103 6.83 -19.04 21.86
N ASP A 104 6.73 -20.35 21.93
CA ASP A 104 6.85 -21.20 20.75
C ASP A 104 5.87 -20.77 19.66
N ALA A 105 6.31 -20.85 18.41
CA ALA A 105 5.54 -20.45 17.27
C ALA A 105 4.37 -21.43 17.00
N THR A 106 3.17 -20.90 16.86
CA THR A 106 2.05 -21.63 16.30
C THR A 106 2.02 -21.43 14.78
N ILE A 107 2.25 -22.51 14.03
CA ILE A 107 2.21 -22.49 12.58
C ILE A 107 0.75 -22.52 12.12
N ILE A 108 0.35 -21.49 11.39
CA ILE A 108 -0.98 -21.33 10.79
C ILE A 108 -1.10 -22.17 9.52
N GLY A 109 -0.08 -22.11 8.66
CA GLY A 109 -0.06 -22.86 7.40
C GLY A 109 1.32 -22.88 6.78
N ARG A 110 1.56 -23.89 5.90
CA ARG A 110 2.81 -24.05 5.15
C ARG A 110 2.50 -24.09 3.66
N TYR A 111 3.12 -23.22 2.90
CA TYR A 111 2.83 -23.03 1.46
C TYR A 111 4.09 -22.99 0.61
N GLY A 112 5.28 -23.04 1.22
CA GLY A 112 6.55 -22.94 0.52
C GLY A 112 6.65 -21.60 -0.27
N GLU A 113 7.06 -21.70 -1.52
CA GLU A 113 7.21 -20.54 -2.43
C GLU A 113 5.86 -19.93 -2.87
N LEU A 114 4.74 -20.57 -2.56
CA LEU A 114 3.41 -20.07 -2.96
C LEU A 114 2.86 -19.00 -2.01
N ILE A 115 3.52 -18.73 -0.88
CA ILE A 115 3.08 -17.63 -0.01
C ILE A 115 3.30 -16.29 -0.69
N ASP A 116 2.24 -15.45 -0.76
CA ASP A 116 2.34 -14.09 -1.26
C ASP A 116 2.91 -13.21 -0.15
N VAL A 117 4.20 -12.96 -0.19
CA VAL A 117 4.93 -12.17 0.80
C VAL A 117 5.81 -11.12 0.16
N GLY A 118 5.83 -9.94 0.74
CA GLY A 118 6.63 -8.81 0.27
C GLY A 118 6.28 -7.53 1.01
N ALA A 119 6.84 -6.44 0.56
CA ALA A 119 6.67 -5.14 1.20
C ALA A 119 5.20 -4.71 1.36
N ASP A 120 4.34 -5.03 0.39
CA ASP A 120 2.91 -4.72 0.44
C ASP A 120 2.04 -5.95 0.77
N ALA A 121 2.61 -7.16 0.82
CA ALA A 121 1.92 -8.42 1.09
C ALA A 121 2.38 -8.99 2.43
N LYS A 122 1.94 -8.40 3.55
CA LYS A 122 2.17 -8.92 4.90
C LYS A 122 0.98 -9.77 5.36
N PRO A 123 1.21 -10.80 6.19
CA PRO A 123 0.10 -11.41 6.92
C PRO A 123 -0.56 -10.35 7.79
N GLN A 124 -1.88 -10.36 7.84
CA GLN A 124 -2.65 -9.46 8.70
C GLN A 124 -3.04 -10.20 9.97
N LEU A 125 -3.01 -9.52 11.10
CA LEU A 125 -3.43 -10.04 12.39
C LEU A 125 -4.37 -9.06 13.06
N ALA A 126 -5.58 -9.47 13.37
CA ALA A 126 -6.51 -8.71 14.18
C ALA A 126 -6.95 -9.53 15.40
N ILE A 127 -7.03 -8.86 16.55
CA ILE A 127 -7.44 -9.43 17.83
C ILE A 127 -8.49 -8.51 18.43
N ASP A 128 -9.59 -9.06 18.90
CA ASP A 128 -10.61 -8.28 19.58
C ASP A 128 -10.47 -8.30 21.11
N ALA A 129 -11.31 -7.53 21.79
CA ALA A 129 -11.31 -7.39 23.24
C ALA A 129 -11.66 -8.70 23.98
N GLN A 130 -12.23 -9.70 23.29
CA GLN A 130 -12.55 -11.03 23.84
C GLN A 130 -11.46 -12.06 23.56
N GLY A 131 -10.36 -11.68 22.93
CA GLY A 131 -9.28 -12.57 22.55
C GLY A 131 -9.61 -13.49 21.37
N ARG A 132 -10.61 -13.13 20.55
CA ARG A 132 -10.82 -13.77 19.27
C ARG A 132 -9.84 -13.16 18.27
N ALA A 133 -9.19 -14.00 17.48
CA ALA A 133 -8.17 -13.55 16.56
C ALA A 133 -8.37 -14.09 15.15
N VAL A 134 -8.00 -13.30 14.15
CA VAL A 134 -7.98 -13.69 12.74
C VAL A 134 -6.64 -13.31 12.12
N VAL A 135 -6.05 -14.27 11.42
CA VAL A 135 -4.88 -14.06 10.56
C VAL A 135 -5.33 -14.18 9.12
N ALA A 136 -4.99 -13.20 8.26
CA ALA A 136 -5.27 -13.24 6.83
C ALA A 136 -3.99 -13.05 6.02
N TYR A 137 -3.83 -13.76 4.91
CA TYR A 137 -2.66 -13.72 4.05
C TYR A 137 -2.98 -14.21 2.64
N GLY A 138 -2.13 -13.85 1.68
CA GLY A 138 -2.23 -14.31 0.29
C GLY A 138 -1.48 -15.61 0.05
N VAL A 139 -2.04 -16.49 -0.79
CA VAL A 139 -1.35 -17.68 -1.27
C VAL A 139 -1.55 -17.78 -2.79
N PHE A 140 -0.47 -17.85 -3.54
CA PHE A 140 -0.52 -18.07 -4.99
C PHE A 140 -1.04 -19.47 -5.29
N LYS A 141 -1.90 -19.58 -6.28
CA LYS A 141 -2.35 -20.86 -6.83
C LYS A 141 -1.30 -21.45 -7.78
N ASP A 142 -0.59 -20.54 -8.46
CA ASP A 142 0.45 -20.87 -9.41
C ASP A 142 1.52 -19.75 -9.47
N LYS A 143 2.45 -19.88 -10.43
CA LYS A 143 3.52 -18.88 -10.64
C LYS A 143 3.08 -17.62 -11.42
N ALA A 144 1.84 -17.54 -11.84
CA ALA A 144 1.31 -16.42 -12.64
C ALA A 144 0.74 -15.27 -11.79
N TYR A 145 1.06 -15.20 -10.51
CA TYR A 145 0.54 -14.22 -9.54
C TYR A 145 -0.99 -14.25 -9.39
N ASP A 146 -1.60 -15.40 -9.68
CA ASP A 146 -2.99 -15.68 -9.35
C ASP A 146 -3.05 -16.22 -7.91
N ALA A 147 -3.57 -15.44 -6.99
CA ALA A 147 -3.57 -15.75 -5.57
C ALA A 147 -4.98 -15.84 -5.00
N GLN A 148 -5.07 -16.38 -3.81
CA GLN A 148 -6.27 -16.38 -3.00
C GLN A 148 -5.96 -15.88 -1.59
N VAL A 149 -6.86 -15.10 -1.01
CA VAL A 149 -6.77 -14.71 0.40
C VAL A 149 -7.25 -15.85 1.26
N TRP A 150 -6.39 -16.31 2.16
CA TRP A 150 -6.67 -17.32 3.17
C TRP A 150 -6.80 -16.66 4.53
N ILE A 151 -7.67 -17.25 5.38
CA ILE A 151 -7.85 -16.84 6.77
C ILE A 151 -7.79 -18.06 7.69
N ALA A 152 -7.20 -17.84 8.85
CA ALA A 152 -7.32 -18.75 10.01
C ALA A 152 -7.81 -17.94 11.20
N ARG A 153 -8.68 -18.55 12.01
CA ARG A 153 -9.25 -17.90 13.19
C ARG A 153 -9.01 -18.72 14.45
N SER A 154 -8.85 -18.01 15.57
CA SER A 154 -8.94 -18.59 16.92
C SER A 154 -10.17 -18.02 17.63
N ALA A 155 -10.90 -18.88 18.29
CA ALA A 155 -12.04 -18.48 19.14
C ALA A 155 -11.56 -17.83 20.43
N SER A 156 -10.35 -18.20 20.92
CA SER A 156 -9.69 -17.58 22.05
C SER A 156 -8.19 -17.88 22.01
N ILE A 157 -7.40 -16.82 21.91
CA ILE A 157 -5.93 -16.91 22.02
C ILE A 157 -5.45 -17.10 23.47
N TRP A 158 -6.36 -17.03 24.45
CA TRP A 158 -6.07 -17.19 25.87
C TRP A 158 -6.39 -18.60 26.39
N ALA A 159 -6.77 -19.52 25.52
CA ALA A 159 -7.00 -20.90 25.89
C ALA A 159 -5.73 -21.53 26.51
N LYS A 160 -5.91 -22.40 27.53
CA LYS A 160 -4.79 -23.05 28.24
C LYS A 160 -3.94 -23.92 27.32
N GLU A 161 -4.56 -24.52 26.32
CA GLU A 161 -3.95 -25.40 25.34
C GLU A 161 -3.20 -24.64 24.22
N GLY A 162 -3.16 -23.30 24.31
CA GLY A 162 -2.56 -22.44 23.31
C GLY A 162 -3.58 -21.66 22.46
N PRO A 163 -3.17 -20.91 21.47
CA PRO A 163 -4.02 -19.96 20.74
C PRO A 163 -5.09 -20.62 19.84
N GLY A 164 -5.10 -21.94 19.67
CA GLY A 164 -6.20 -22.70 19.07
C GLY A 164 -6.67 -22.21 17.70
N PHE A 165 -5.76 -21.86 16.78
CA PHE A 165 -6.14 -21.52 15.41
C PHE A 165 -6.67 -22.74 14.68
N GLY A 166 -7.85 -22.59 14.07
CA GLY A 166 -8.43 -23.61 13.18
C GLY A 166 -7.68 -23.69 11.84
N ALA A 167 -7.98 -24.74 11.06
CA ALA A 167 -7.42 -24.91 9.73
C ALA A 167 -7.72 -23.66 8.85
N PRO A 168 -6.74 -23.19 8.07
CA PRO A 168 -6.94 -22.09 7.14
C PRO A 168 -7.98 -22.40 6.09
N ARG A 169 -8.76 -21.43 5.68
CA ARG A 169 -9.72 -21.52 4.60
C ARG A 169 -9.68 -20.26 3.72
N SER A 170 -10.16 -20.36 2.51
CA SER A 170 -10.32 -19.19 1.64
C SER A 170 -11.31 -18.20 2.25
N LEU A 171 -10.98 -16.90 2.15
CA LEU A 171 -11.88 -15.80 2.55
C LEU A 171 -13.06 -15.71 1.59
N SER A 172 -12.81 -15.83 0.28
CA SER A 172 -13.80 -15.77 -0.79
C SER A 172 -13.96 -17.12 -1.46
N SER A 173 -15.16 -17.44 -1.90
CA SER A 173 -15.44 -18.62 -2.75
C SER A 173 -15.23 -18.36 -4.25
N ASP A 174 -15.04 -17.09 -4.64
CA ASP A 174 -14.80 -16.75 -6.05
C ASP A 174 -13.39 -17.23 -6.47
N PRO A 175 -13.26 -17.90 -7.63
CA PRO A 175 -11.99 -18.44 -8.10
C PRO A 175 -11.04 -17.38 -8.71
N ALA A 176 -11.48 -16.13 -8.89
CA ALA A 176 -10.59 -15.08 -9.39
C ALA A 176 -9.47 -14.77 -8.40
N SER A 177 -8.43 -14.08 -8.86
CA SER A 177 -7.31 -13.71 -8.00
C SER A 177 -7.72 -12.71 -6.93
N GLN A 178 -7.35 -12.99 -5.68
CA GLN A 178 -7.50 -12.08 -4.55
C GLN A 178 -6.15 -11.88 -3.86
N ARG A 179 -5.81 -10.62 -3.55
CA ARG A 179 -4.51 -10.27 -2.92
C ARG A 179 -4.66 -9.12 -1.93
N PHE A 180 -3.62 -8.89 -1.16
CA PHE A 180 -3.44 -7.73 -0.25
C PHE A 180 -4.62 -7.51 0.71
N PRO A 181 -4.97 -8.52 1.51
CA PRO A 181 -6.03 -8.36 2.50
C PRO A 181 -5.64 -7.30 3.54
N VAL A 182 -6.63 -6.58 4.02
CA VAL A 182 -6.58 -5.82 5.26
C VAL A 182 -7.78 -6.22 6.11
N LEU A 183 -7.60 -6.29 7.43
CA LEU A 183 -8.69 -6.61 8.34
C LEU A 183 -8.49 -5.92 9.69
N ALA A 184 -9.59 -5.54 10.32
CA ALA A 184 -9.59 -5.00 11.66
C ALA A 184 -10.94 -5.21 12.32
N PHE A 185 -10.92 -5.38 13.65
CA PHE A 185 -12.11 -5.36 14.47
C PHE A 185 -12.54 -3.92 14.76
N THR A 186 -13.82 -3.65 14.68
CA THR A 186 -14.42 -2.45 15.24
C THR A 186 -14.50 -2.59 16.77
N SER A 187 -14.65 -1.48 17.48
CA SER A 187 -14.77 -1.48 18.96
C SER A 187 -15.98 -2.26 19.50
N ASN A 188 -16.98 -2.59 18.67
CA ASN A 188 -18.11 -3.45 19.03
C ASN A 188 -17.93 -4.92 18.60
N GLY A 189 -16.73 -5.31 18.16
CA GLY A 189 -16.36 -6.70 17.87
C GLY A 189 -16.81 -7.25 16.51
N ARG A 190 -17.28 -6.39 15.58
CA ARG A 190 -17.45 -6.77 14.18
C ARG A 190 -16.09 -6.77 13.48
N LEU A 191 -15.86 -7.75 12.65
CA LEU A 191 -14.67 -7.81 11.80
C LEU A 191 -14.99 -7.26 10.41
N PHE A 192 -14.18 -6.34 9.96
CA PHE A 192 -14.16 -5.87 8.58
C PHE A 192 -12.95 -6.46 7.86
N ALA A 193 -13.14 -6.92 6.64
CA ALA A 193 -12.08 -7.36 5.75
C ALA A 193 -12.25 -6.72 4.37
N ALA A 194 -11.15 -6.27 3.77
CA ALA A 194 -11.12 -5.81 2.39
C ALA A 194 -9.90 -6.37 1.66
N TRP A 195 -9.98 -6.51 0.34
CA TRP A 195 -8.91 -7.09 -0.48
C TRP A 195 -9.01 -6.59 -1.91
N LEU A 196 -7.95 -6.79 -2.68
CA LEU A 196 -7.96 -6.59 -4.13
C LEU A 196 -8.47 -7.86 -4.82
N ASP A 197 -9.40 -7.72 -5.76
CA ASP A 197 -10.14 -8.82 -6.37
C ASP A 197 -10.22 -8.67 -7.89
N LYS A 198 -9.87 -9.72 -8.62
CA LYS A 198 -9.90 -9.72 -10.10
C LYS A 198 -11.17 -10.31 -10.71
N ARG A 199 -12.24 -10.58 -9.93
CA ARG A 199 -13.49 -11.12 -10.47
C ARG A 199 -14.14 -10.19 -11.50
N THR A 200 -14.08 -8.88 -11.28
CA THR A 200 -14.62 -7.89 -12.23
C THR A 200 -13.80 -7.82 -13.51
N VAL A 201 -12.48 -7.99 -13.44
CA VAL A 201 -11.58 -8.11 -14.61
C VAL A 201 -11.95 -9.35 -15.44
N ALA A 202 -12.14 -10.49 -14.78
CA ALA A 202 -12.54 -11.72 -15.44
C ALA A 202 -13.92 -11.60 -16.13
N LEU A 203 -14.86 -10.91 -15.48
CA LEU A 203 -16.20 -10.64 -16.03
C LEU A 203 -16.10 -9.66 -17.21
N ALA A 204 -15.37 -8.56 -17.08
CA ALA A 204 -15.16 -7.58 -18.15
C ALA A 204 -14.57 -8.24 -19.40
N ARG A 205 -13.54 -9.08 -19.23
CA ARG A 205 -12.93 -9.84 -20.34
C ARG A 205 -13.95 -10.74 -21.06
N LYS A 206 -14.79 -11.46 -20.31
CA LYS A 206 -15.86 -12.28 -20.90
C LYS A 206 -16.88 -11.45 -21.69
N GLN A 207 -17.06 -10.21 -21.33
CA GLN A 207 -17.97 -9.25 -22.00
C GLN A 207 -17.29 -8.43 -23.10
N GLY A 208 -16.02 -8.72 -23.43
CA GLY A 208 -15.24 -7.94 -24.42
C GLY A 208 -14.92 -6.52 -23.98
N ARG A 209 -14.99 -6.21 -22.69
CA ARG A 209 -14.64 -4.91 -22.12
C ARG A 209 -13.21 -4.91 -21.56
N ALA A 210 -12.52 -3.78 -21.66
CA ALA A 210 -11.27 -3.55 -20.95
C ALA A 210 -11.55 -3.10 -19.50
N GLN A 211 -10.72 -3.55 -18.56
CA GLN A 211 -10.63 -3.06 -17.20
C GLN A 211 -9.16 -2.96 -16.83
N ALA A 212 -8.74 -1.81 -16.28
CA ALA A 212 -7.33 -1.48 -16.12
C ALA A 212 -6.71 -2.09 -14.85
N GLY A 213 -7.50 -2.42 -13.83
CA GLY A 213 -7.00 -2.91 -12.55
C GLY A 213 -7.96 -3.87 -11.84
N ALA A 214 -7.57 -4.30 -10.64
CA ALA A 214 -8.42 -5.10 -9.77
C ALA A 214 -9.56 -4.25 -9.17
N ALA A 215 -10.58 -4.91 -8.65
CA ALA A 215 -11.57 -4.25 -7.80
C ALA A 215 -11.10 -4.20 -6.34
N LEU A 216 -11.58 -3.23 -5.58
CA LEU A 216 -11.57 -3.22 -4.13
C LEU A 216 -12.83 -3.93 -3.65
N ALA A 217 -12.67 -5.10 -3.06
CA ALA A 217 -13.74 -5.89 -2.48
C ALA A 217 -13.70 -5.84 -0.95
N TYR A 218 -14.84 -6.00 -0.31
CA TYR A 218 -14.93 -6.09 1.15
C TYR A 218 -16.08 -6.98 1.62
N ALA A 219 -15.99 -7.41 2.88
CA ALA A 219 -17.03 -8.14 3.58
C ALA A 219 -16.98 -7.88 5.10
N TRP A 220 -18.10 -8.10 5.78
CA TRP A 220 -18.22 -8.03 7.22
C TRP A 220 -18.42 -9.40 7.84
N SER A 221 -17.97 -9.56 9.07
CA SER A 221 -18.23 -10.72 9.90
C SER A 221 -18.73 -10.29 11.28
N ASP A 222 -19.83 -10.86 11.72
CA ASP A 222 -20.42 -10.64 13.04
C ASP A 222 -20.02 -11.72 14.06
N ASP A 223 -19.29 -12.75 13.60
CA ASP A 223 -18.88 -13.94 14.37
C ASP A 223 -17.34 -14.12 14.40
N ALA A 224 -16.62 -13.02 14.34
CA ALA A 224 -15.16 -12.95 14.37
C ALA A 224 -14.50 -13.82 13.29
N GLY A 225 -14.95 -13.71 12.06
CA GLY A 225 -14.38 -14.38 10.90
C GLY A 225 -14.80 -15.84 10.74
N ALA A 226 -15.78 -16.36 11.50
CA ALA A 226 -16.32 -17.68 11.23
C ALA A 226 -17.13 -17.69 9.93
N THR A 227 -17.93 -16.65 9.70
CA THR A 227 -18.60 -16.41 8.43
C THR A 227 -18.46 -14.94 8.02
N PHE A 228 -18.54 -14.67 6.72
CA PHE A 228 -18.58 -13.30 6.20
C PHE A 228 -19.92 -13.07 5.50
N SER A 229 -20.50 -11.88 5.70
CA SER A 229 -21.66 -11.42 4.93
C SER A 229 -21.26 -11.23 3.46
N GLY A 230 -22.25 -11.19 2.57
CA GLY A 230 -22.06 -11.12 1.12
C GLY A 230 -20.97 -10.14 0.70
N GLU A 231 -20.06 -10.63 -0.13
CA GLU A 231 -18.94 -9.87 -0.66
C GLU A 231 -19.44 -8.72 -1.56
N THR A 232 -18.91 -7.55 -1.36
CA THR A 232 -19.31 -6.33 -2.08
C THR A 232 -18.11 -5.71 -2.78
N ILE A 233 -18.29 -5.30 -4.03
CA ILE A 233 -17.31 -4.50 -4.76
C ILE A 233 -17.56 -3.03 -4.44
N ALA A 234 -16.55 -2.38 -3.86
CA ALA A 234 -16.60 -0.97 -3.51
C ALA A 234 -16.16 -0.06 -4.66
N GLN A 235 -15.19 -0.53 -5.44
CA GLN A 235 -14.53 0.23 -6.50
C GLN A 235 -13.91 -0.72 -7.51
N ASP A 236 -14.05 -0.43 -8.79
CA ASP A 236 -13.28 -1.02 -9.89
C ASP A 236 -12.01 -0.19 -10.15
N ASP A 237 -11.11 -0.69 -11.01
CA ASP A 237 -9.91 0.00 -11.47
C ASP A 237 -9.00 0.50 -10.32
N THR A 238 -8.65 -0.43 -9.45
CA THR A 238 -7.69 -0.26 -8.35
C THR A 238 -6.36 -0.92 -8.72
N CYS A 239 -5.24 -0.29 -8.37
CA CYS A 239 -3.91 -0.84 -8.58
C CYS A 239 -3.77 -2.22 -7.92
N GLU A 240 -3.53 -3.26 -8.71
CA GLU A 240 -3.57 -4.66 -8.27
C GLU A 240 -2.36 -5.13 -7.45
N CYS A 241 -1.39 -4.26 -7.21
CA CYS A 241 -0.12 -4.63 -6.56
C CYS A 241 0.27 -3.72 -5.39
N CYS A 242 -0.62 -2.83 -4.95
CA CYS A 242 -0.39 -1.95 -3.81
C CYS A 242 -1.29 -2.35 -2.64
N ARG A 243 -0.72 -2.43 -1.42
CA ARG A 243 -1.52 -2.69 -0.23
C ARG A 243 -2.63 -1.64 -0.06
N LEU A 244 -3.71 -2.07 0.54
CA LEU A 244 -4.76 -1.19 1.03
C LEU A 244 -4.37 -0.64 2.41
N ALA A 245 -4.87 0.55 2.76
CA ALA A 245 -4.81 1.08 4.11
C ALA A 245 -6.23 1.18 4.68
N LEU A 246 -6.41 0.81 5.95
CA LEU A 246 -7.69 0.76 6.64
C LEU A 246 -7.60 1.48 7.98
N ALA A 247 -8.55 2.34 8.25
CA ALA A 247 -8.85 2.91 9.57
C ALA A 247 -10.36 2.93 9.79
N PHE A 248 -10.80 3.23 11.01
CA PHE A 248 -12.18 3.50 11.31
C PHE A 248 -12.36 4.94 11.81
N ASP A 249 -13.43 5.58 11.39
CA ASP A 249 -13.84 6.87 11.93
C ASP A 249 -14.53 6.73 13.31
N ALA A 250 -14.88 7.84 13.95
CA ALA A 250 -15.56 7.86 15.23
C ALA A 250 -16.94 7.15 15.20
N ARG A 251 -17.53 6.99 14.03
CA ARG A 251 -18.78 6.25 13.81
C ARG A 251 -18.54 4.78 13.53
N ARG A 252 -17.29 4.32 13.59
CA ARG A 252 -16.84 2.95 13.25
C ARG A 252 -17.08 2.61 11.78
N GLN A 253 -17.10 3.61 10.91
CA GLN A 253 -17.18 3.43 9.47
C GLN A 253 -15.79 3.19 8.92
N PRO A 254 -15.60 2.18 8.05
CA PRO A 254 -14.31 1.95 7.41
C PRO A 254 -13.93 3.12 6.50
N VAL A 255 -12.71 3.59 6.69
CA VAL A 255 -12.02 4.57 5.84
C VAL A 255 -10.86 3.84 5.20
N MET A 256 -10.85 3.72 3.89
CA MET A 256 -9.78 3.06 3.17
C MET A 256 -9.09 4.06 2.24
N VAL A 257 -7.75 4.02 2.23
CA VAL A 257 -6.94 4.72 1.23
C VAL A 257 -6.22 3.67 0.40
N PHE A 258 -6.25 3.86 -0.89
CA PHE A 258 -5.72 2.92 -1.89
C PHE A 258 -5.22 3.68 -3.11
N ARG A 259 -4.61 2.99 -4.05
CA ARG A 259 -4.21 3.56 -5.33
C ARG A 259 -5.26 3.21 -6.37
N ALA A 260 -6.03 4.20 -6.80
CA ALA A 260 -6.99 4.05 -7.91
C ALA A 260 -6.29 4.22 -9.26
N ILE A 261 -6.87 3.63 -10.29
CA ILE A 261 -6.47 3.82 -11.69
C ILE A 261 -7.53 4.70 -12.34
N TYR A 262 -7.09 5.77 -12.94
CA TYR A 262 -7.88 6.70 -13.73
C TYR A 262 -7.52 6.57 -15.20
N ASP A 263 -8.01 7.47 -16.01
CA ASP A 263 -7.76 7.48 -17.46
C ASP A 263 -6.27 7.32 -17.79
N GLU A 264 -5.95 6.68 -18.92
CA GLU A 264 -4.60 6.47 -19.44
C GLU A 264 -3.60 5.84 -18.44
N HIS A 265 -4.08 4.92 -17.58
CA HIS A 265 -3.24 4.27 -16.55
C HIS A 265 -2.67 5.21 -15.48
N GLU A 266 -3.29 6.36 -15.25
CA GLU A 266 -2.94 7.29 -14.19
C GLU A 266 -3.29 6.67 -12.82
N ARG A 267 -2.31 6.58 -11.92
CA ARG A 267 -2.42 5.85 -10.64
C ARG A 267 -2.24 6.77 -9.45
N ASP A 268 -3.31 7.41 -9.03
CA ASP A 268 -3.30 8.37 -7.93
C ASP A 268 -3.93 7.82 -6.63
N PRO A 269 -3.60 8.41 -5.47
CA PRO A 269 -4.19 8.01 -4.19
C PRO A 269 -5.67 8.40 -4.15
N ALA A 270 -6.50 7.47 -3.66
CA ALA A 270 -7.92 7.66 -3.48
C ALA A 270 -8.35 7.25 -2.07
N VAL A 271 -9.40 7.89 -1.56
CA VAL A 271 -10.07 7.53 -0.32
C VAL A 271 -11.48 7.03 -0.62
N ILE A 272 -11.91 6.01 0.11
CA ILE A 272 -13.30 5.58 0.18
C ILE A 272 -13.73 5.51 1.65
N VAL A 273 -14.92 6.03 1.94
CA VAL A 273 -15.56 5.92 3.24
C VAL A 273 -16.85 5.13 3.06
N LEU A 274 -17.03 4.07 3.83
CA LEU A 274 -18.26 3.30 3.81
C LEU A 274 -19.27 3.93 4.77
N SER A 275 -20.55 3.90 4.39
CA SER A 275 -21.65 4.32 5.26
C SER A 275 -21.99 3.26 6.31
N SER A 276 -22.88 3.58 7.24
CA SER A 276 -23.32 2.65 8.29
C SER A 276 -24.02 1.40 7.77
N ASP A 277 -24.59 1.44 6.55
CA ASP A 277 -25.14 0.26 5.87
C ASP A 277 -24.09 -0.51 5.06
N GLY A 278 -22.81 -0.12 5.19
CA GLY A 278 -21.68 -0.79 4.55
C GLY A 278 -21.47 -0.45 3.08
N LYS A 279 -22.22 0.52 2.52
CA LYS A 279 -22.04 0.94 1.12
C LYS A 279 -21.03 2.08 1.00
N PRO A 280 -20.40 2.25 -0.16
CA PRO A 280 -19.59 3.44 -0.41
C PRO A 280 -20.41 4.72 -0.27
N ALA A 281 -20.10 5.52 0.76
CA ALA A 281 -20.75 6.81 1.01
C ALA A 281 -19.99 7.97 0.37
N LEU A 282 -18.67 7.82 0.25
CA LEU A 282 -17.76 8.79 -0.33
C LEU A 282 -16.66 8.06 -1.06
N GLN A 283 -16.31 8.55 -2.25
CA GLN A 283 -15.10 8.19 -2.97
C GLN A 283 -14.52 9.46 -3.58
N ARG A 284 -13.24 9.73 -3.30
CA ARG A 284 -12.53 10.91 -3.79
C ARG A 284 -11.07 10.60 -4.05
N ARG A 285 -10.49 11.30 -5.00
CA ARG A 285 -9.04 11.38 -5.17
C ARG A 285 -8.46 12.19 -4.00
N VAL A 286 -7.41 11.68 -3.36
CA VAL A 286 -6.72 12.39 -2.27
C VAL A 286 -5.86 13.51 -2.84
N ALA A 287 -5.18 13.24 -3.96
CA ALA A 287 -4.37 14.20 -4.68
C ALA A 287 -4.29 13.81 -6.17
N GLU A 288 -4.17 14.81 -7.02
CA GLU A 288 -3.90 14.66 -8.45
C GLU A 288 -2.38 14.72 -8.66
N ASP A 289 -1.75 13.55 -8.70
CA ASP A 289 -0.30 13.43 -8.89
C ASP A 289 0.05 13.22 -10.36
N HIS A 290 -0.91 12.73 -11.13
CA HIS A 290 -0.76 12.37 -12.54
C HIS A 290 0.37 11.36 -12.75
N TRP A 291 0.38 10.29 -11.95
CA TRP A 291 1.35 9.22 -12.08
C TRP A 291 0.91 8.19 -13.12
N VAL A 292 1.25 8.45 -14.37
CA VAL A 292 1.02 7.51 -15.47
C VAL A 292 2.08 6.41 -15.44
N ILE A 293 1.67 5.18 -15.19
CA ILE A 293 2.55 4.01 -15.16
C ILE A 293 1.80 2.75 -15.59
N ASP A 294 2.37 2.03 -16.56
CA ASP A 294 1.95 0.67 -16.91
C ASP A 294 2.86 -0.34 -16.19
N GLY A 295 2.58 -0.56 -14.91
CA GLY A 295 3.43 -1.41 -14.08
C GLY A 295 2.97 -1.49 -12.63
N CYS A 296 3.73 -2.22 -11.82
CA CYS A 296 3.44 -2.52 -10.42
C CYS A 296 4.36 -1.74 -9.46
N PRO A 297 3.97 -0.56 -8.96
CA PRO A 297 4.86 0.25 -8.12
C PRO A 297 5.09 -0.34 -6.72
N HIS A 298 4.21 -1.21 -6.21
CA HIS A 298 4.31 -1.81 -4.87
C HIS A 298 4.54 -0.79 -3.73
N HIS A 299 3.91 0.37 -3.81
CA HIS A 299 3.97 1.44 -2.81
C HIS A 299 2.57 1.79 -2.33
N GLY A 300 2.02 0.95 -1.45
CA GLY A 300 0.71 1.19 -0.85
C GLY A 300 0.74 2.38 0.13
N PRO A 301 -0.41 3.07 0.29
CA PRO A 301 -0.57 4.20 1.19
C PRO A 301 -0.69 3.79 2.66
N SER A 302 -0.86 4.80 3.52
CA SER A 302 -1.28 4.66 4.91
C SER A 302 -2.40 5.64 5.24
N VAL A 303 -3.26 5.30 6.20
CA VAL A 303 -4.38 6.12 6.65
C VAL A 303 -4.50 6.08 8.17
N ALA A 304 -4.87 7.20 8.77
CA ALA A 304 -5.28 7.30 10.17
C ALA A 304 -6.45 8.27 10.31
N VAL A 305 -7.20 8.16 11.39
CA VAL A 305 -8.28 9.08 11.74
C VAL A 305 -8.07 9.53 13.18
N THR A 306 -7.98 10.83 13.41
CA THR A 306 -7.82 11.42 14.74
C THR A 306 -9.17 11.60 15.44
N ALA A 307 -9.15 11.83 16.75
CA ALA A 307 -10.38 11.93 17.56
C ALA A 307 -11.27 13.11 17.17
N ASP A 308 -10.73 14.17 16.60
CA ASP A 308 -11.48 15.29 16.02
C ASP A 308 -12.17 14.93 14.68
N GLY A 309 -11.97 13.72 14.17
CA GLY A 309 -12.57 13.21 12.94
C GLY A 309 -11.79 13.57 11.67
N ALA A 310 -10.60 14.17 11.80
CA ALA A 310 -9.77 14.44 10.64
C ALA A 310 -9.19 13.14 10.07
N LEU A 311 -9.22 13.02 8.74
CA LEU A 311 -8.60 11.93 8.01
C LEU A 311 -7.20 12.33 7.56
N HIS A 312 -6.26 11.42 7.72
CA HIS A 312 -4.85 11.60 7.38
C HIS A 312 -4.44 10.53 6.39
N ALA A 313 -3.86 10.93 5.27
CA ALA A 313 -3.34 10.04 4.25
C ALA A 313 -1.86 10.31 4.00
N ALA A 314 -1.07 9.25 3.85
CA ALA A 314 0.31 9.33 3.39
C ALA A 314 0.53 8.34 2.25
N TRP A 315 1.18 8.78 1.18
CA TRP A 315 1.37 7.99 -0.03
C TRP A 315 2.65 8.34 -0.77
N PHE A 316 3.16 7.38 -1.51
CA PHE A 316 4.27 7.58 -2.43
C PHE A 316 3.74 7.81 -3.85
N THR A 317 4.40 8.69 -4.61
CA THR A 317 4.11 8.95 -6.02
C THR A 317 5.38 9.23 -6.82
N GLN A 318 5.33 9.01 -8.13
CA GLN A 318 6.32 9.45 -9.12
C GLN A 318 5.59 10.14 -10.28
N GLY A 319 4.54 10.86 -9.94
CA GLY A 319 3.70 11.56 -10.90
C GLY A 319 4.36 12.83 -11.46
N ASN A 320 3.75 13.36 -12.52
CA ASN A 320 4.24 14.59 -13.16
C ASN A 320 4.08 15.82 -12.24
N ALA A 321 3.05 15.84 -11.40
CA ALA A 321 2.81 16.95 -10.48
C ALA A 321 3.77 16.94 -9.27
N ARG A 322 4.15 15.75 -8.79
CA ARG A 322 5.06 15.58 -7.64
C ARG A 322 5.68 14.21 -7.58
N GLN A 323 6.84 14.10 -6.90
CA GLN A 323 7.60 12.85 -6.78
C GLN A 323 8.12 12.69 -5.36
N GLY A 324 7.96 11.50 -4.78
CA GLY A 324 8.38 11.14 -3.43
C GLY A 324 7.25 10.71 -2.52
N LEU A 325 7.43 10.86 -1.22
CA LEU A 325 6.44 10.58 -0.19
C LEU A 325 5.72 11.87 0.20
N PHE A 326 4.41 11.81 0.29
CA PHE A 326 3.56 12.96 0.62
C PHE A 326 2.56 12.61 1.72
N TYR A 327 2.10 13.63 2.41
CA TYR A 327 1.04 13.60 3.42
C TYR A 327 0.02 14.68 3.13
N ALA A 328 -1.27 14.38 3.35
CA ALA A 328 -2.35 15.36 3.37
C ALA A 328 -3.39 14.99 4.44
N ARG A 329 -4.18 15.97 4.87
CA ARG A 329 -5.24 15.81 5.85
C ARG A 329 -6.56 16.35 5.32
N SER A 330 -7.67 15.79 5.81
CA SER A 330 -9.01 16.24 5.52
C SER A 330 -9.77 16.51 6.82
N GLU A 331 -10.35 17.71 6.97
CA GLU A 331 -11.16 18.11 8.12
C GLU A 331 -12.66 17.89 7.89
N ASN A 332 -13.05 17.41 6.72
CA ASN A 332 -14.44 17.26 6.29
C ASN A 332 -14.78 15.86 5.80
N HIS A 333 -14.29 14.85 6.54
CA HIS A 333 -14.54 13.42 6.28
C HIS A 333 -14.15 12.95 4.87
N GLY A 334 -13.02 13.45 4.34
CA GLY A 334 -12.50 13.02 3.04
C GLY A 334 -13.10 13.75 1.84
N GLN A 335 -13.96 14.75 2.03
CA GLN A 335 -14.53 15.53 0.91
C GLN A 335 -13.45 16.29 0.13
N ASN A 336 -12.50 16.88 0.87
CA ASN A 336 -11.33 17.57 0.33
C ASN A 336 -10.14 17.31 1.23
N PHE A 337 -8.95 17.32 0.65
CA PHE A 337 -7.68 17.23 1.36
C PHE A 337 -6.92 18.54 1.25
N SER A 338 -6.05 18.79 2.23
CA SER A 338 -5.09 19.89 2.19
C SER A 338 -4.10 19.71 1.03
N ASP A 339 -3.37 20.75 0.68
CA ASP A 339 -2.22 20.61 -0.21
C ASP A 339 -1.25 19.58 0.33
N PRO A 340 -0.72 18.67 -0.54
CA PRO A 340 0.21 17.65 -0.12
C PRO A 340 1.53 18.22 0.41
N ILE A 341 1.94 17.79 1.59
CA ILE A 341 3.20 18.13 2.24
C ILE A 341 4.24 17.06 1.93
N PRO A 342 5.42 17.39 1.38
CA PRO A 342 6.48 16.42 1.14
C PRO A 342 7.06 15.90 2.46
N ILE A 343 7.39 14.60 2.48
CA ILE A 343 7.95 13.90 3.64
C ILE A 343 9.29 13.30 3.26
N GLY A 344 10.30 13.53 4.14
CA GLY A 344 11.63 13.00 3.96
C GLY A 344 12.44 13.72 2.86
N ILE A 345 13.58 13.17 2.52
CA ILE A 345 14.52 13.72 1.55
C ILE A 345 14.39 12.93 0.24
N ALA A 346 13.93 13.56 -0.84
CA ALA A 346 13.68 12.91 -2.13
C ALA A 346 14.88 12.07 -2.65
N ALA A 347 16.11 12.57 -2.46
CA ALA A 347 17.34 11.86 -2.84
C ALA A 347 17.57 10.55 -2.05
N ARG A 348 16.87 10.35 -0.92
CA ARG A 348 16.92 9.14 -0.08
C ARG A 348 15.72 8.22 -0.30
N GLN A 349 14.96 8.43 -1.35
CA GLN A 349 13.84 7.56 -1.75
C GLN A 349 12.85 7.28 -0.61
N PRO A 350 12.29 8.32 0.06
CA PRO A 350 11.35 8.12 1.14
C PRO A 350 10.12 7.35 0.65
N GLY A 351 9.67 6.37 1.43
CA GLY A 351 8.52 5.56 1.08
C GLY A 351 8.03 4.68 2.22
N ARG A 352 7.06 3.82 1.93
CA ARG A 352 6.51 2.87 2.92
C ARG A 352 5.97 3.55 4.18
N PRO A 353 5.06 4.52 4.05
CA PRO A 353 4.54 5.24 5.21
C PRO A 353 3.73 4.34 6.14
N SER A 354 3.80 4.64 7.43
CA SER A 354 2.93 4.13 8.47
C SER A 354 2.41 5.30 9.29
N LEU A 355 1.09 5.53 9.27
CA LEU A 355 0.37 6.51 10.09
C LEU A 355 -0.29 5.82 11.26
N LEU A 356 -0.27 6.44 12.43
CA LEU A 356 -0.98 6.02 13.62
C LEU A 356 -1.55 7.23 14.34
N ALA A 357 -2.83 7.17 14.69
CA ALA A 357 -3.51 8.17 15.53
C ALA A 357 -3.81 7.58 16.91
N SER A 358 -3.59 8.39 17.96
CA SER A 358 -4.05 8.12 19.33
C SER A 358 -4.63 9.40 19.92
N GLY A 359 -5.94 9.50 20.03
CA GLY A 359 -6.61 10.77 20.26
C GLY A 359 -6.34 11.74 19.10
N ASN A 360 -5.91 12.94 19.42
CA ASN A 360 -5.47 13.93 18.42
C ASN A 360 -3.94 13.90 18.16
N ASN A 361 -3.23 13.01 18.82
CA ASN A 361 -1.84 12.78 18.51
C ASN A 361 -1.71 11.89 17.26
N LEU A 362 -0.77 12.22 16.38
CA LEU A 362 -0.54 11.55 15.12
C LEU A 362 0.95 11.30 14.92
N TRP A 363 1.32 10.09 14.59
CA TRP A 363 2.69 9.69 14.23
C TRP A 363 2.73 9.27 12.76
N LEU A 364 3.80 9.65 12.10
CA LEU A 364 4.12 9.22 10.74
C LEU A 364 5.55 8.68 10.74
N ALA A 365 5.70 7.39 10.44
CA ALA A 365 6.99 6.77 10.21
C ALA A 365 7.14 6.39 8.73
N TRP A 366 8.37 6.41 8.23
CA TRP A 366 8.69 6.03 6.85
C TRP A 366 10.08 5.45 6.74
N LYS A 367 10.35 4.80 5.62
CA LYS A 367 11.65 4.22 5.27
C LYS A 367 12.37 5.14 4.29
N GLU A 368 13.67 5.35 4.51
CA GLU A 368 14.60 6.00 3.57
C GLU A 368 15.79 5.10 3.29
N PHE A 369 16.44 5.31 2.14
CA PHE A 369 17.67 4.62 1.76
C PHE A 369 18.64 5.63 1.13
N ASP A 370 19.88 5.66 1.60
CA ASP A 370 20.89 6.61 1.11
C ASP A 370 21.92 5.99 0.15
N GLY A 371 21.69 4.75 -0.26
CA GLY A 371 22.61 3.99 -1.09
C GLY A 371 23.40 2.93 -0.32
N THR A 372 23.45 3.03 1.00
CA THR A 372 24.17 2.11 1.90
C THR A 372 23.31 1.68 3.07
N HIS A 373 22.66 2.62 3.75
CA HIS A 373 21.88 2.37 4.95
C HIS A 373 20.38 2.59 4.70
N ILE A 374 19.58 1.78 5.33
CA ILE A 374 18.14 1.94 5.47
C ILE A 374 17.87 2.61 6.80
N TYR A 375 17.13 3.72 6.78
CA TYR A 375 16.69 4.46 7.94
C TYR A 375 15.19 4.35 8.11
N ILE A 376 14.72 4.15 9.32
CA ILE A 376 13.34 4.45 9.70
C ILE A 376 13.35 5.79 10.39
N LYS A 377 12.63 6.72 9.79
CA LYS A 377 12.40 8.05 10.35
C LYS A 377 10.97 8.20 10.82
N GLU A 378 10.76 9.12 11.72
CA GLU A 378 9.43 9.50 12.19
C GLU A 378 9.32 10.98 12.45
N ARG A 379 8.09 11.46 12.52
CA ARG A 379 7.66 12.74 13.05
C ARG A 379 6.32 12.62 13.74
N HIS A 380 6.06 13.51 14.67
CA HIS A 380 4.87 13.52 15.53
C HIS A 380 4.13 14.83 15.42
N SER A 381 2.81 14.79 15.57
CA SER A 381 1.92 15.93 15.71
C SER A 381 1.02 15.74 16.92
N SER A 382 0.89 16.76 17.77
CA SER A 382 -0.02 16.76 18.93
C SER A 382 -1.37 17.47 18.65
N ASP A 383 -1.58 17.98 17.45
CA ASP A 383 -2.71 18.81 17.06
C ASP A 383 -3.43 18.33 15.79
N ALA A 384 -3.56 17.02 15.64
CA ALA A 384 -4.23 16.36 14.53
C ALA A 384 -3.61 16.73 13.17
N GLY A 385 -2.26 16.71 13.10
CA GLY A 385 -1.51 16.89 11.86
C GLY A 385 -1.44 18.32 11.33
N ARG A 386 -1.78 19.33 12.16
CA ARG A 386 -1.67 20.75 11.76
C ARG A 386 -0.23 21.22 11.81
N HIS A 387 0.48 20.84 12.88
CA HIS A 387 1.90 21.08 13.03
C HIS A 387 2.64 19.78 13.34
N TRP A 388 3.87 19.69 12.87
CA TRP A 388 4.69 18.51 13.00
C TRP A 388 6.02 18.83 13.65
N THR A 389 6.53 17.94 14.48
CA THR A 389 7.91 18.00 14.97
C THR A 389 8.91 17.88 13.81
N ASN A 390 10.17 18.19 14.07
CA ASN A 390 11.24 17.81 13.16
C ASN A 390 11.30 16.28 13.03
N GLU A 391 11.73 15.81 11.85
CA GLU A 391 11.97 14.38 11.63
C GLU A 391 13.18 13.91 12.43
N ARG A 392 13.11 12.67 12.92
CA ARG A 392 14.23 12.00 13.59
C ARG A 392 14.41 10.58 13.08
N ILE A 393 15.63 10.05 13.15
CA ILE A 393 15.93 8.64 12.88
C ILE A 393 15.61 7.86 14.15
N VAL A 394 14.81 6.80 14.03
CA VAL A 394 14.41 5.92 15.14
C VAL A 394 15.02 4.54 15.04
N ALA A 395 15.43 4.12 13.85
CA ALA A 395 16.15 2.87 13.62
C ALA A 395 16.93 2.92 12.31
N GLU A 396 17.98 2.11 12.19
CA GLU A 396 18.78 1.97 10.98
C GLU A 396 19.37 0.57 10.83
N THR A 397 19.72 0.20 9.62
CA THR A 397 20.47 -1.01 9.25
C THR A 397 21.11 -0.85 7.86
N ASP A 398 22.21 -1.56 7.62
CA ASP A 398 22.83 -1.73 6.30
C ASP A 398 22.38 -3.02 5.60
N HIS A 399 21.48 -3.77 6.22
CA HIS A 399 20.92 -5.02 5.71
C HIS A 399 19.50 -4.88 5.18
N ALA A 400 18.98 -5.94 4.54
CA ALA A 400 17.59 -5.99 4.11
C ALA A 400 16.64 -5.84 5.32
N ALA A 401 15.61 -5.03 5.14
CA ALA A 401 14.65 -4.69 6.17
C ALA A 401 13.23 -4.59 5.63
N ASP A 402 12.29 -4.98 6.46
CA ASP A 402 10.87 -4.77 6.24
C ASP A 402 10.52 -3.27 6.29
N HIS A 403 9.28 -2.91 6.06
CA HIS A 403 8.83 -1.54 6.26
C HIS A 403 8.24 -1.33 7.67
N PRO A 404 8.25 -0.09 8.19
CA PRO A 404 7.79 0.21 9.53
C PRO A 404 6.30 -0.05 9.69
N VAL A 405 5.91 -0.51 10.87
CA VAL A 405 4.51 -0.55 11.33
C VAL A 405 4.44 0.15 12.67
N LEU A 406 3.64 1.21 12.77
CA LEU A 406 3.34 1.86 14.03
C LEU A 406 2.19 1.16 14.73
N ILE A 407 2.30 0.99 16.04
CA ILE A 407 1.26 0.40 16.90
C ILE A 407 1.21 1.13 18.24
N ALA A 408 0.02 1.35 18.78
CA ALA A 408 -0.18 1.97 20.08
C ALA A 408 -0.56 0.94 21.14
N HIS A 409 -0.08 1.14 22.36
CA HIS A 409 -0.44 0.34 23.51
C HIS A 409 -0.22 1.12 24.81
N ASP A 410 -1.21 1.14 25.72
CA ASP A 410 -1.15 1.82 27.03
C ASP A 410 -0.65 3.28 26.95
N GLY A 411 -1.12 4.03 25.96
CA GLY A 411 -0.73 5.42 25.76
C GLY A 411 0.67 5.62 25.16
N ALA A 412 1.45 4.54 24.99
CA ALA A 412 2.73 4.57 24.31
C ALA A 412 2.58 4.18 22.82
N VAL A 413 3.49 4.65 21.99
CA VAL A 413 3.58 4.29 20.59
C VAL A 413 4.88 3.55 20.32
N PHE A 414 4.78 2.51 19.52
CA PHE A 414 5.89 1.65 19.18
C PHE A 414 6.05 1.56 17.68
N LEU A 415 7.30 1.44 17.25
CA LEU A 415 7.70 1.00 15.93
C LEU A 415 7.96 -0.51 15.97
N SER A 416 7.20 -1.27 15.20
CA SER A 416 7.45 -2.68 14.90
C SER A 416 8.27 -2.76 13.61
N TRP A 417 9.44 -3.38 13.68
CA TRP A 417 10.37 -3.46 12.56
C TRP A 417 11.21 -4.73 12.59
N THR A 418 11.45 -5.28 11.42
CA THR A 418 12.26 -6.49 11.20
C THR A 418 13.40 -6.20 10.24
N THR A 419 14.61 -6.62 10.61
CA THR A 419 15.80 -6.55 9.76
C THR A 419 16.44 -7.94 9.66
N ARG A 420 17.24 -8.15 8.63
CA ARG A 420 17.90 -9.44 8.43
C ARG A 420 18.97 -9.72 9.48
N ASP A 421 19.67 -8.69 9.93
CA ASP A 421 20.79 -8.78 10.87
C ASP A 421 20.35 -8.81 12.34
N GLN A 422 19.32 -8.01 12.70
CA GLN A 422 18.88 -7.82 14.09
C GLN A 422 17.58 -8.57 14.41
N GLY A 423 16.90 -9.13 13.39
CA GLY A 423 15.60 -9.78 13.56
C GLY A 423 14.50 -8.80 13.89
N TYR A 424 13.45 -9.29 14.55
CA TYR A 424 12.29 -8.49 14.95
C TYR A 424 12.59 -7.61 16.16
N ARG A 425 12.16 -6.35 16.12
CA ARG A 425 12.25 -5.38 17.22
C ARG A 425 10.94 -4.62 17.37
N LEU A 426 10.54 -4.39 18.62
CA LEU A 426 9.53 -3.42 19.02
C LEU A 426 10.24 -2.27 19.73
N ILE A 427 10.24 -1.09 19.12
CA ILE A 427 10.97 0.08 19.60
C ILE A 427 9.96 1.10 20.09
N GLN A 428 9.99 1.46 21.37
CA GLN A 428 9.12 2.49 21.91
C GLN A 428 9.56 3.86 21.38
N LEU A 429 8.60 4.61 20.85
CA LEU A 429 8.81 5.99 20.43
C LEU A 429 8.57 6.91 21.63
N GLU A 430 9.48 7.83 21.87
CA GLU A 430 9.30 8.83 22.92
C GLU A 430 8.20 9.81 22.49
N ALA A 431 7.27 10.09 23.41
CA ALA A 431 6.38 11.24 23.28
C ALA A 431 7.21 12.50 23.55
N THR A 432 7.47 13.30 22.55
CA THR A 432 8.13 14.62 22.70
C THR A 432 7.14 15.69 23.09
#